data_6d8eb2f1868bdf5f6620e81a28696f84
#
_entry.id   6d8eb2f1868bdf5f6620e81a28696f84
#
_cell.length_a   1.000
_cell.length_b   1.000
_cell.length_c   1.000
_cell.angle_alpha   90.00
_cell.angle_beta   90.00
_cell.angle_gamma   90.00
#
_symmetry.space_group_name_H-M   'P 1'
#
loop_
_entity.id
_entity.type
_entity.pdbx_description
1 polymer ?
#
loop_
_entity_poly.entity_id
_entity_poly.type
_entity_poly.pdbx_seq_one_letter_code
_entity_poly.pdbx_strand_id
1 'polypeptide(L)'
;MLAEQIDFLYRQGITDFYTGCALGIDLWVGEAVLAFMDLHPEIKLHCVVPFATQDQKWTPEQQARYRTLLDRSGDVFLTQEKYSEDCYYIRNRYLVDHADVILAVYDMQANKRSGTGYTVHYAQAQGKPIIAIDPDDFYISFSGSETQKKYFNFFKNFATNADKIVLMV
;
A
#
# COMPACT_ATOMS: atom_id res chain seq x y z
N MET A 1 -14.71 4.26 1.62
CA MET A 1 -14.12 3.44 0.57
C MET A 1 -12.75 2.88 0.91
N LEU A 2 -11.65 3.67 1.12
CA LEU A 2 -10.35 3.09 1.55
C LEU A 2 -10.48 2.30 2.85
N ALA A 3 -11.15 2.85 3.87
CA ALA A 3 -11.41 2.17 5.13
C ALA A 3 -12.21 0.87 4.94
N GLU A 4 -13.15 0.83 4.01
CA GLU A 4 -13.91 -0.39 3.69
C GLU A 4 -13.03 -1.48 3.07
N GLN A 5 -12.05 -1.09 2.22
CA GLN A 5 -11.09 -2.05 1.67
C GLN A 5 -10.12 -2.54 2.73
N ILE A 6 -9.68 -1.69 3.65
CA ILE A 6 -8.85 -2.09 4.80
C ILE A 6 -9.64 -3.07 5.69
N ASP A 7 -10.90 -2.76 6.04
CA ASP A 7 -11.77 -3.66 6.81
C ASP A 7 -11.98 -5.00 6.08
N PHE A 8 -12.23 -4.94 4.77
CA PHE A 8 -12.36 -6.14 3.94
C PHE A 8 -11.09 -7.00 4.02
N LEU A 9 -9.92 -6.41 3.81
CA LEU A 9 -8.63 -7.11 3.85
C LEU A 9 -8.33 -7.66 5.26
N TYR A 10 -8.60 -6.89 6.30
CA TYR A 10 -8.50 -7.35 7.68
C TYR A 10 -9.37 -8.57 7.95
N ARG A 11 -10.64 -8.56 7.53
CA ARG A 11 -11.56 -9.73 7.64
C ARG A 11 -11.09 -10.94 6.86
N GLN A 12 -10.18 -10.76 5.88
CA GLN A 12 -9.52 -11.84 5.17
C GLN A 12 -8.26 -12.34 5.89
N GLY A 13 -7.98 -11.82 7.09
CA GLY A 13 -6.84 -12.20 7.93
C GLY A 13 -5.55 -11.45 7.60
N ILE A 14 -5.64 -10.31 6.91
CA ILE A 14 -4.48 -9.44 6.69
C ILE A 14 -4.32 -8.52 7.90
N THR A 15 -3.14 -8.54 8.49
CA THR A 15 -2.79 -7.75 9.67
C THR A 15 -1.64 -6.79 9.42
N ASP A 16 -0.83 -7.04 8.39
CA ASP A 16 0.35 -6.25 8.07
C ASP A 16 0.11 -5.40 6.83
N PHE A 17 0.18 -4.08 6.98
CA PHE A 17 -0.06 -3.09 5.93
C PHE A 17 1.20 -2.27 5.68
N TYR A 18 1.59 -2.13 4.41
CA TYR A 18 2.77 -1.39 3.98
C TYR A 18 2.37 -0.13 3.23
N THR A 19 3.02 0.99 3.53
CA THR A 19 2.86 2.25 2.79
C THR A 19 4.20 2.89 2.48
N GLY A 20 4.27 3.58 1.34
CA GLY A 20 5.42 4.35 0.94
C GLY A 20 5.50 5.74 1.59
N CYS A 21 4.50 6.11 2.37
CA CYS A 21 4.44 7.37 3.11
C CYS A 21 4.63 8.63 2.25
N ALA A 22 4.34 8.57 0.94
CA ALA A 22 4.38 9.74 0.06
C ALA A 22 3.14 10.63 0.24
N LEU A 23 3.21 11.88 -0.23
CA LEU A 23 2.04 12.76 -0.25
C LEU A 23 0.91 12.16 -1.09
N GLY A 24 -0.32 12.36 -0.64
CA GLY A 24 -1.51 11.87 -1.31
C GLY A 24 -2.02 10.57 -0.72
N ILE A 25 -2.24 9.57 -1.57
CA ILE A 25 -2.90 8.32 -1.19
C ILE A 25 -2.14 7.56 -0.10
N ASP A 26 -0.82 7.49 -0.18
CA ASP A 26 0.01 6.79 0.81
C ASP A 26 -0.26 7.30 2.24
N LEU A 27 -0.33 8.66 2.43
CA LEU A 27 -0.64 9.24 3.73
C LEU A 27 -2.08 8.94 4.15
N TRP A 28 -3.06 9.08 3.26
CA TRP A 28 -4.47 8.83 3.59
C TRP A 28 -4.72 7.38 3.97
N VAL A 29 -4.11 6.47 3.25
CA VAL A 29 -4.23 5.04 3.56
C VAL A 29 -3.51 4.72 4.86
N GLY A 30 -2.30 5.24 5.07
CA GLY A 30 -1.58 5.08 6.33
C GLY A 30 -2.40 5.57 7.53
N GLU A 31 -3.02 6.75 7.43
CA GLU A 31 -3.91 7.30 8.47
C GLU A 31 -5.14 6.40 8.71
N ALA A 32 -5.73 5.86 7.64
CA ALA A 32 -6.83 4.93 7.78
C ALA A 32 -6.42 3.64 8.50
N VAL A 33 -5.23 3.09 8.19
CA VAL A 33 -4.69 1.93 8.91
C VAL A 33 -4.42 2.26 10.37
N LEU A 34 -3.86 3.43 10.70
CA LEU A 34 -3.67 3.85 12.08
C LEU A 34 -4.98 3.88 12.87
N ALA A 35 -6.08 4.34 12.24
CA ALA A 35 -7.40 4.31 12.87
C ALA A 35 -7.90 2.87 13.12
N PHE A 36 -7.58 1.93 12.25
CA PHE A 36 -7.87 0.51 12.46
C PHE A 36 -7.01 -0.11 13.56
N MET A 37 -5.75 0.28 13.68
CA MET A 37 -4.86 -0.16 14.76
C MET A 37 -5.39 0.22 16.14
N ASP A 38 -6.11 1.35 16.27
CA ASP A 38 -6.72 1.76 17.53
C ASP A 38 -7.86 0.81 17.97
N LEU A 39 -8.48 0.12 17.02
CA LEU A 39 -9.57 -0.85 17.25
C LEU A 39 -9.08 -2.30 17.24
N HIS A 40 -7.99 -2.58 16.55
CA HIS A 40 -7.45 -3.90 16.27
C HIS A 40 -5.94 -3.92 16.52
N PRO A 41 -5.48 -4.17 17.76
CA PRO A 41 -4.06 -4.09 18.15
C PRO A 41 -3.13 -5.06 17.40
N GLU A 42 -3.68 -6.08 16.76
CA GLU A 42 -2.94 -7.02 15.91
C GLU A 42 -2.57 -6.45 14.54
N ILE A 43 -3.23 -5.37 14.09
CA ILE A 43 -2.89 -4.68 12.84
C ILE A 43 -1.59 -3.91 13.03
N LYS A 44 -0.72 -3.98 12.02
CA LYS A 44 0.55 -3.26 11.96
C LYS A 44 0.65 -2.45 10.69
N LEU A 45 1.16 -1.23 10.82
CA LEU A 45 1.54 -0.38 9.71
C LEU A 45 3.07 -0.39 9.60
N HIS A 46 3.59 -0.66 8.41
CA HIS A 46 5.00 -0.61 8.07
C HIS A 46 5.24 0.54 7.08
N CYS A 47 6.12 1.46 7.45
CA CYS A 47 6.47 2.61 6.64
C CYS A 47 7.76 2.33 5.85
N VAL A 48 7.71 2.42 4.52
CA VAL A 48 8.89 2.28 3.66
C VAL A 48 9.22 3.63 3.05
N VAL A 49 10.31 4.23 3.51
CA VAL A 49 10.71 5.59 3.18
C VAL A 49 11.80 5.56 2.10
N PRO A 50 11.68 6.32 1.01
CA PRO A 50 12.65 6.28 -0.09
C PRO A 50 14.03 6.87 0.29
N PHE A 51 14.06 7.95 1.09
CA PHE A 51 15.26 8.59 1.60
C PHE A 51 14.97 9.47 2.82
N ALA A 52 15.97 9.71 3.66
CA ALA A 52 15.81 10.27 5.01
C ALA A 52 15.13 11.65 5.05
N THR A 53 15.24 12.46 4.00
CA THR A 53 14.72 13.84 3.97
C THR A 53 13.59 14.03 2.96
N GLN A 54 12.76 12.99 2.73
CA GLN A 54 11.69 13.08 1.72
C GLN A 54 10.67 14.19 2.03
N ASP A 55 10.45 14.50 3.31
CA ASP A 55 9.50 15.50 3.77
C ASP A 55 10.05 16.93 3.81
N GLN A 56 11.34 17.15 3.51
CA GLN A 56 12.03 18.42 3.70
C GLN A 56 11.33 19.62 3.01
N LYS A 57 10.69 19.39 1.87
CA LYS A 57 10.00 20.43 1.09
C LYS A 57 8.48 20.47 1.33
N TRP A 58 7.97 19.68 2.27
CA TRP A 58 6.54 19.61 2.55
C TRP A 58 6.12 20.74 3.50
N THR A 59 4.82 21.02 3.50
CA THR A 59 4.28 22.00 4.46
C THR A 59 4.39 21.46 5.89
N PRO A 60 4.40 22.32 6.91
CA PRO A 60 4.43 21.90 8.32
C PRO A 60 3.29 20.93 8.67
N GLU A 61 2.10 21.10 8.09
CA GLU A 61 0.96 20.21 8.27
C GLU A 61 1.23 18.82 7.67
N GLN A 62 1.74 18.78 6.43
CA GLN A 62 2.10 17.53 5.76
C GLN A 62 3.21 16.77 6.51
N GLN A 63 4.22 17.51 7.00
CA GLN A 63 5.29 16.95 7.83
C GLN A 63 4.75 16.38 9.14
N ALA A 64 3.80 17.07 9.79
CA ALA A 64 3.19 16.58 11.03
C ALA A 64 2.43 15.26 10.81
N ARG A 65 1.64 15.16 9.74
CA ARG A 65 0.94 13.92 9.35
C ARG A 65 1.92 12.78 9.08
N TYR A 66 2.97 13.05 8.31
CA TYR A 66 4.02 12.08 8.01
C TYR A 66 4.72 11.57 9.28
N ARG A 67 5.11 12.47 10.18
CA ARG A 67 5.73 12.09 11.47
C ARG A 67 4.79 11.23 12.30
N THR A 68 3.49 11.58 12.35
CA THR A 68 2.50 10.74 13.05
C THR A 68 2.46 9.32 12.50
N LEU A 69 2.56 9.14 11.17
CA LEU A 69 2.65 7.79 10.59
C LEU A 69 3.91 7.06 11.05
N LEU A 70 5.08 7.72 10.97
CA LEU A 70 6.35 7.10 11.37
C LEU A 70 6.37 6.74 12.86
N ASP A 71 5.90 7.65 13.72
CA ASP A 71 5.92 7.47 15.18
C ASP A 71 4.98 6.34 15.65
N ARG A 72 3.88 6.13 14.92
CA ARG A 72 2.86 5.11 15.25
C ARG A 72 3.00 3.81 14.49
N SER A 73 3.83 3.77 13.44
CA SER A 73 4.08 2.55 12.68
C SER A 73 4.84 1.50 13.51
N GLY A 74 4.66 0.23 13.18
CA GLY A 74 5.41 -0.86 13.79
C GLY A 74 6.89 -0.82 13.41
N ASP A 75 7.16 -0.54 12.12
CA ASP A 75 8.51 -0.44 11.57
C ASP A 75 8.63 0.69 10.56
N VAL A 76 9.80 1.32 10.54
CA VAL A 76 10.19 2.29 9.51
C VAL A 76 11.42 1.76 8.78
N PHE A 77 11.27 1.46 7.51
CA PHE A 77 12.35 0.99 6.65
C PHE A 77 12.79 2.08 5.68
N LEU A 78 14.07 2.45 5.74
CA LEU A 78 14.69 3.43 4.86
C LEU A 78 15.40 2.70 3.71
N THR A 79 14.97 2.93 2.46
CA THR A 79 15.58 2.24 1.31
C THR A 79 16.92 2.85 0.90
N GLN A 80 17.12 4.15 1.11
CA GLN A 80 18.36 4.87 0.82
C GLN A 80 18.59 6.01 1.81
N GLU A 81 19.85 6.32 2.13
CA GLU A 81 20.21 7.45 3.00
C GLU A 81 19.93 8.80 2.34
N LYS A 82 20.20 8.92 1.04
CA LYS A 82 20.11 10.17 0.28
C LYS A 82 19.21 10.02 -0.94
N TYR A 83 18.71 11.15 -1.39
CA TYR A 83 17.97 11.23 -2.65
C TYR A 83 18.83 10.75 -3.84
N SER A 84 18.20 9.95 -4.70
CA SER A 84 18.66 9.61 -6.05
C SER A 84 17.47 9.69 -7.01
N GLU A 85 17.71 9.79 -8.32
CA GLU A 85 16.64 9.89 -9.32
C GLU A 85 15.71 8.67 -9.33
N ASP A 86 16.20 7.53 -8.91
CA ASP A 86 15.50 6.24 -8.88
C ASP A 86 14.99 5.84 -7.48
N CYS A 87 15.21 6.66 -6.43
CA CYS A 87 14.86 6.32 -5.04
C CYS A 87 13.39 5.90 -4.85
N TYR A 88 12.45 6.55 -5.55
CA TYR A 88 11.05 6.18 -5.50
C TYR A 88 10.76 4.85 -6.18
N TYR A 89 11.46 4.53 -7.29
CA TYR A 89 11.32 3.24 -7.98
C TYR A 89 11.89 2.10 -7.12
N ILE A 90 13.02 2.33 -6.46
CA ILE A 90 13.62 1.36 -5.53
C ILE A 90 12.65 1.08 -4.39
N ARG A 91 12.10 2.13 -3.76
CA ARG A 91 11.12 2.00 -2.71
C ARG A 91 9.86 1.23 -3.18
N ASN A 92 9.31 1.58 -4.35
CA ASN A 92 8.12 0.95 -4.88
C ASN A 92 8.34 -0.54 -5.20
N ARG A 93 9.50 -0.90 -5.75
CA ARG A 93 9.87 -2.31 -5.94
C ARG A 93 9.95 -3.06 -4.63
N TYR A 94 10.67 -2.49 -3.65
CA TYR A 94 10.74 -3.09 -2.31
C TYR A 94 9.35 -3.39 -1.75
N LEU A 95 8.44 -2.44 -1.83
CA LEU A 95 7.06 -2.61 -1.39
C LEU A 95 6.36 -3.77 -2.12
N VAL A 96 6.40 -3.81 -3.45
CA VAL A 96 5.78 -4.88 -4.25
C VAL A 96 6.39 -6.25 -3.95
N ASP A 97 7.72 -6.32 -3.81
CA ASP A 97 8.42 -7.58 -3.57
C ASP A 97 8.04 -8.20 -2.21
N HIS A 98 7.70 -7.37 -1.22
CA HIS A 98 7.30 -7.80 0.12
C HIS A 98 5.79 -7.94 0.32
N ALA A 99 4.97 -7.52 -0.65
CA ALA A 99 3.52 -7.61 -0.57
C ALA A 99 2.97 -8.90 -1.19
N ASP A 100 1.93 -9.45 -0.58
CA ASP A 100 1.14 -10.55 -1.15
C ASP A 100 0.00 -10.03 -2.03
N VAL A 101 -0.55 -8.86 -1.70
CA VAL A 101 -1.64 -8.19 -2.41
C VAL A 101 -1.32 -6.70 -2.55
N ILE A 102 -1.69 -6.13 -3.68
CA ILE A 102 -1.56 -4.70 -3.94
C ILE A 102 -2.95 -4.05 -3.86
N LEU A 103 -3.11 -3.03 -3.02
CA LEU A 103 -4.26 -2.12 -3.04
C LEU A 103 -3.81 -0.80 -3.68
N ALA A 104 -4.34 -0.47 -4.84
CA ALA A 104 -3.96 0.71 -5.60
C ALA A 104 -5.15 1.63 -5.84
N VAL A 105 -4.94 2.94 -5.77
CA VAL A 105 -5.88 3.93 -6.33
C VAL A 105 -5.38 4.28 -7.73
N TYR A 106 -5.93 3.60 -8.72
CA TYR A 106 -5.43 3.67 -10.10
C TYR A 106 -6.49 3.22 -11.10
N ASP A 107 -6.69 4.04 -12.14
CA ASP A 107 -7.46 3.64 -13.30
C ASP A 107 -6.69 2.61 -14.13
N MET A 108 -7.11 1.36 -14.06
CA MET A 108 -6.46 0.23 -14.77
C MET A 108 -6.57 0.32 -16.29
N GLN A 109 -7.44 1.19 -16.82
CA GLN A 109 -7.59 1.45 -18.26
C GLN A 109 -6.76 2.65 -18.71
N ALA A 110 -6.31 3.51 -17.77
CA ALA A 110 -5.48 4.65 -18.09
C ALA A 110 -4.04 4.22 -18.40
N ASN A 111 -3.61 4.49 -19.61
CA ASN A 111 -2.19 4.33 -19.98
C ASN A 111 -1.39 5.58 -19.56
N LYS A 112 -1.54 6.02 -18.31
CA LYS A 112 -0.86 7.20 -17.78
C LYS A 112 0.51 6.83 -17.19
N ARG A 113 1.56 7.53 -17.61
CA ARG A 113 2.88 7.45 -16.98
C ARG A 113 2.82 8.15 -15.62
N SER A 114 2.78 7.37 -14.55
CA SER A 114 2.78 7.85 -13.15
C SER A 114 3.58 6.90 -12.27
N GLY A 115 3.93 7.35 -11.07
CA GLY A 115 4.58 6.49 -10.07
C GLY A 115 3.71 5.30 -9.69
N THR A 116 2.40 5.52 -9.48
CA THR A 116 1.43 4.45 -9.22
C THR A 116 1.33 3.49 -10.41
N GLY A 117 1.23 4.02 -11.66
CA GLY A 117 1.20 3.19 -12.86
C GLY A 117 2.44 2.31 -13.00
N TYR A 118 3.64 2.83 -12.72
CA TYR A 118 4.85 2.03 -12.67
C TYR A 118 4.76 0.89 -11.66
N THR A 119 4.29 1.19 -10.44
CA THR A 119 4.17 0.20 -9.37
C THR A 119 3.16 -0.90 -9.72
N VAL A 120 2.00 -0.52 -10.28
CA VAL A 120 0.97 -1.44 -10.75
C VAL A 120 1.52 -2.37 -11.85
N HIS A 121 2.21 -1.81 -12.87
CA HIS A 121 2.80 -2.63 -13.93
C HIS A 121 3.90 -3.57 -13.40
N TYR A 122 4.72 -3.09 -12.47
CA TYR A 122 5.74 -3.93 -11.85
C TYR A 122 5.08 -5.08 -11.06
N ALA A 123 4.03 -4.79 -10.29
CA ALA A 123 3.27 -5.81 -9.56
C ALA A 123 2.63 -6.85 -10.49
N GLN A 124 2.06 -6.41 -11.62
CA GLN A 124 1.53 -7.31 -12.65
C GLN A 124 2.63 -8.22 -13.22
N ALA A 125 3.80 -7.67 -13.53
CA ALA A 125 4.94 -8.43 -14.03
C ALA A 125 5.45 -9.48 -13.02
N GLN A 126 5.31 -9.20 -11.70
CA GLN A 126 5.62 -10.13 -10.61
C GLN A 126 4.47 -11.10 -10.32
N GLY A 127 3.37 -11.04 -11.05
CA GLY A 127 2.21 -11.91 -10.82
C GLY A 127 1.45 -11.63 -9.52
N LYS A 128 1.62 -10.45 -8.93
CA LYS A 128 0.92 -10.06 -7.71
C LYS A 128 -0.55 -9.77 -7.99
N PRO A 129 -1.49 -10.22 -7.15
CA PRO A 129 -2.89 -9.81 -7.23
C PRO A 129 -3.03 -8.32 -6.88
N ILE A 130 -3.90 -7.62 -7.63
CA ILE A 130 -4.11 -6.20 -7.48
C ILE A 130 -5.60 -5.93 -7.29
N ILE A 131 -5.93 -5.19 -6.25
CA ILE A 131 -7.21 -4.54 -6.03
C ILE A 131 -7.02 -3.08 -6.44
N ALA A 132 -7.65 -2.65 -7.51
CA ALA A 132 -7.57 -1.26 -7.96
C ALA A 132 -8.90 -0.55 -7.72
N ILE A 133 -8.81 0.64 -7.14
CA ILE A 133 -9.91 1.58 -6.97
C ILE A 133 -9.73 2.66 -8.02
N ASP A 134 -10.68 2.81 -8.93
CA ASP A 134 -10.69 3.89 -9.90
C ASP A 134 -10.89 5.23 -9.16
N PRO A 135 -10.03 6.23 -9.38
CA PRO A 135 -10.15 7.51 -8.68
C PRO A 135 -11.35 8.36 -9.15
N ASP A 136 -11.88 8.12 -10.35
CA ASP A 136 -12.92 8.95 -10.96
C ASP A 136 -14.34 8.48 -10.61
N ASP A 137 -14.61 7.17 -10.72
CA ASP A 137 -15.94 6.60 -10.45
C ASP A 137 -15.99 5.67 -9.23
N PHE A 138 -14.83 5.45 -8.61
CA PHE A 138 -14.66 4.58 -7.45
C PHE A 138 -14.96 3.10 -7.71
N TYR A 139 -14.98 2.70 -8.97
CA TYR A 139 -15.12 1.30 -9.33
C TYR A 139 -13.94 0.49 -8.81
N ILE A 140 -14.24 -0.67 -8.22
CA ILE A 140 -13.22 -1.58 -7.71
C ILE A 140 -13.04 -2.69 -8.73
N SER A 141 -11.83 -2.80 -9.25
CA SER A 141 -11.43 -3.86 -10.16
C SER A 141 -10.38 -4.77 -9.51
N PHE A 142 -10.35 -6.02 -9.97
CA PHE A 142 -9.37 -7.01 -9.53
C PHE A 142 -8.57 -7.52 -10.72
N SER A 143 -7.25 -7.49 -10.60
CA SER A 143 -6.32 -8.05 -11.58
C SER A 143 -5.50 -9.17 -10.93
N GLY A 144 -5.50 -10.34 -11.55
CA GLY A 144 -4.77 -11.52 -11.10
C GLY A 144 -5.05 -12.72 -12.00
N SER A 145 -4.34 -13.83 -11.80
CA SER A 145 -4.59 -15.09 -12.53
C SER A 145 -5.99 -15.64 -12.21
N GLU A 146 -6.49 -16.57 -13.05
CA GLU A 146 -7.77 -17.26 -12.78
C GLU A 146 -7.75 -18.00 -11.43
N THR A 147 -6.60 -18.50 -11.03
CA THR A 147 -6.40 -19.06 -9.69
C THR A 147 -6.54 -17.97 -8.64
N GLN A 148 -5.97 -16.77 -8.86
CA GLN A 148 -6.05 -15.62 -7.96
C GLN A 148 -7.47 -15.00 -7.94
N LYS A 149 -8.22 -15.03 -9.06
CA LYS A 149 -9.66 -14.67 -9.08
C LYS A 149 -10.51 -15.64 -8.26
N LYS A 150 -10.17 -16.94 -8.28
CA LYS A 150 -10.71 -17.90 -7.30
C LYS A 150 -10.30 -17.53 -5.88
N TYR A 151 -9.13 -16.94 -5.66
CA TYR A 151 -8.73 -16.41 -4.36
C TYR A 151 -9.60 -15.23 -3.93
N PHE A 152 -10.10 -14.39 -4.80
CA PHE A 152 -11.07 -13.35 -4.44
C PHE A 152 -12.40 -13.96 -3.94
N ASN A 153 -12.86 -15.05 -4.54
CA ASN A 153 -13.92 -15.91 -3.99
C ASN A 153 -13.40 -16.84 -2.88
N PHE A 154 -12.12 -17.10 -2.80
CA PHE A 154 -11.43 -18.03 -1.91
C PHE A 154 -10.90 -17.35 -0.66
N PHE A 155 -10.82 -16.02 -0.62
CA PHE A 155 -10.58 -15.25 0.60
C PHE A 155 -11.63 -15.57 1.69
N LYS A 156 -12.74 -16.20 1.34
CA LYS A 156 -13.66 -16.82 2.30
C LYS A 156 -13.06 -18.00 3.10
N ASN A 157 -11.93 -18.58 2.67
CA ASN A 157 -11.39 -19.81 3.25
C ASN A 157 -9.89 -19.77 3.62
N PHE A 158 -9.21 -18.61 3.59
CA PHE A 158 -7.75 -18.53 3.80
C PHE A 158 -7.37 -18.03 5.20
N ALA A 159 -7.94 -18.63 6.24
CA ALA A 159 -7.60 -18.32 7.64
C ALA A 159 -6.44 -19.19 8.18
N THR A 160 -5.51 -19.67 7.35
CA THR A 160 -4.38 -20.46 7.86
C THR A 160 -3.09 -20.22 7.07
N ASN A 161 -2.09 -19.63 7.76
CA ASN A 161 -0.65 -19.67 7.45
C ASN A 161 -0.13 -18.84 6.27
N ALA A 162 -0.24 -17.51 6.31
CA ALA A 162 0.73 -16.64 5.67
C ALA A 162 0.76 -15.30 6.42
N ASP A 163 1.95 -14.74 6.64
CA ASP A 163 2.15 -13.35 7.01
C ASP A 163 1.71 -12.51 5.82
N LYS A 164 0.47 -12.02 5.85
CA LYS A 164 -0.17 -11.40 4.69
C LYS A 164 0.07 -9.90 4.73
N ILE A 165 0.75 -9.43 3.74
CA ILE A 165 1.18 -8.05 3.59
C ILE A 165 0.38 -7.40 2.46
N VAL A 166 -0.19 -6.24 2.70
CA VAL A 166 -0.82 -5.41 1.67
C VAL A 166 -0.01 -4.15 1.45
N LEU A 167 0.37 -3.93 0.22
CA LEU A 167 0.93 -2.67 -0.26
C LEU A 167 -0.20 -1.75 -0.71
N MET A 168 -0.07 -0.48 -0.37
CA MET A 168 -1.00 0.59 -0.76
C MET A 168 -0.24 1.66 -1.56
N VAL A 169 -0.68 1.95 -2.77
CA VAL A 169 -0.10 2.94 -3.69
C VAL A 169 -1.17 3.78 -4.39
#